data_f3873a8f56ae22f57f68b693bece4b13
#
_entry.id   f3873a8f56ae22f57f68b693bece4b13
#
_cell.length_a   1.000
_cell.length_b   1.000
_cell.length_c   1.000
_cell.angle_alpha   90.00
_cell.angle_beta   90.00
_cell.angle_gamma   90.00
#
_symmetry.space_group_name_H-M   'P 1'
#
loop_
_entity.id
_entity.type
_entity.pdbx_description
1 polymer ?
#
loop_
_entity_poly.entity_id
_entity_poly.type
_entity_poly.pdbx_seq_one_letter_code
_entity_poly.pdbx_strand_id
1 'polypeptide(L)'
;LSSLLTVLELGCINIHALIVNKNTLTRCDWETQNDLSHRLTSWVCRRSGAIPEFCDCKKVYSLMLNTLIVGASGYAGVELATYLNRHPHMNITALAVSAQSPDAGKLLSDLHPQLKGVLDLPLQPLRAAQEYAGKVDVVFLATAHEVSHALAPAFLDAGCVVFDLSGAFRVNDADFYQQYYGFSHQHAAWLDKAVYGLAEWQHGAIKEAQLIAVPGCYPTASQLALKPLIEANLLNPAQWPVINATSGVSGAGRKAALNNSFCEVSLQPYGIFNHRHHPEIVAHLGVPVIFTPHLGNFARGILATITCRLNHDVSREDVAEAFHNAYHDKPLVRLYETGVPALKAVVGLPYCDIGFDVQGEHLIVVAAEDNLLKGAASQAVQCLNIRFGFPETQSLI
;
A
#
# COMPACT_ATOMS: atom_id res chain seq x y z
N LEU A 1 17.72 -34.93 0.95
CA LEU A 1 18.33 -34.75 -0.37
C LEU A 1 17.49 -33.74 -1.14
N SER A 2 18.03 -32.53 -1.24
CA SER A 2 17.47 -31.35 -1.88
C SER A 2 17.26 -31.56 -3.38
N SER A 3 16.11 -31.14 -3.88
CA SER A 3 15.81 -31.03 -5.31
C SER A 3 16.68 -29.92 -5.93
N LEU A 4 17.58 -30.31 -6.87
CA LEU A 4 18.27 -29.35 -7.72
C LEU A 4 17.40 -29.00 -8.92
N LEU A 5 17.03 -27.73 -9.01
CA LEU A 5 16.51 -27.14 -10.24
C LEU A 5 17.69 -26.53 -10.99
N THR A 6 18.04 -27.05 -12.15
CA THR A 6 19.06 -26.44 -13.02
C THR A 6 18.34 -25.78 -14.18
N VAL A 7 18.39 -24.45 -14.22
CA VAL A 7 17.97 -23.64 -15.38
C VAL A 7 19.20 -23.41 -16.23
N LEU A 8 19.19 -23.83 -17.48
CA LEU A 8 20.21 -23.55 -18.46
C LEU A 8 19.69 -22.61 -19.56
N GLU A 9 20.47 -21.68 -19.88
CA GLU A 9 20.47 -20.38 -20.50
C GLU A 9 19.70 -20.17 -21.82
N LEU A 10 19.35 -18.91 -21.95
CA LEU A 10 18.72 -18.16 -23.01
C LEU A 10 19.45 -18.22 -24.37
N GLY A 11 18.75 -18.67 -25.34
CA GLY A 11 19.03 -18.48 -26.76
C GLY A 11 17.90 -19.10 -27.56
N CYS A 12 16.95 -18.27 -28.05
CA CYS A 12 15.86 -18.67 -28.94
C CYS A 12 15.10 -19.96 -28.61
N ILE A 13 14.16 -19.82 -27.69
CA ILE A 13 12.83 -20.47 -27.64
C ILE A 13 12.85 -22.00 -27.77
N ASN A 14 13.41 -22.65 -26.77
CA ASN A 14 12.99 -23.99 -26.33
C ASN A 14 13.34 -24.13 -24.85
N ILE A 15 12.35 -24.05 -23.98
CA ILE A 15 12.54 -24.26 -22.53
C ILE A 15 12.34 -25.75 -22.25
N HIS A 16 13.40 -26.44 -21.87
CA HIS A 16 13.32 -27.82 -21.37
C HIS A 16 13.32 -27.79 -19.83
N ALA A 17 12.22 -28.23 -19.23
CA ALA A 17 12.19 -28.46 -17.78
C ALA A 17 12.33 -29.96 -17.50
N LEU A 18 13.33 -30.31 -16.70
CA LEU A 18 13.51 -31.67 -16.19
C LEU A 18 12.92 -31.76 -14.78
N ILE A 19 11.84 -32.51 -14.61
CA ILE A 19 11.29 -32.80 -13.29
C ILE A 19 11.77 -34.18 -12.88
N VAL A 20 12.58 -34.23 -11.83
CA VAL A 20 13.04 -35.49 -11.24
C VAL A 20 12.16 -35.82 -10.05
N ASN A 21 11.33 -36.83 -10.17
CA ASN A 21 10.64 -37.45 -9.04
C ASN A 21 11.36 -38.74 -8.67
N LYS A 22 11.22 -39.17 -7.42
CA LYS A 22 12.04 -40.21 -6.76
C LYS A 22 12.28 -41.49 -7.54
N ASN A 23 11.54 -41.80 -8.61
CA ASN A 23 11.70 -43.03 -9.39
C ASN A 23 11.52 -42.91 -10.91
N THR A 24 11.38 -41.73 -11.49
CA THR A 24 11.18 -41.59 -12.95
C THR A 24 11.61 -40.22 -13.47
N LEU A 25 12.40 -40.22 -14.55
CA LEU A 25 12.72 -39.02 -15.36
C LEU A 25 11.60 -38.78 -16.36
N THR A 26 11.01 -37.60 -16.32
CA THR A 26 10.02 -37.18 -17.33
C THR A 26 10.52 -35.93 -18.01
N ARG A 27 10.57 -35.93 -19.34
CA ARG A 27 10.94 -34.80 -20.19
C ARG A 27 9.65 -34.13 -20.68
N CYS A 28 9.56 -32.84 -20.49
CA CYS A 28 8.47 -32.02 -21.02
C CYS A 28 9.03 -31.09 -22.10
N ASP A 29 8.52 -31.21 -23.31
CA ASP A 29 8.90 -30.36 -24.44
C ASP A 29 7.80 -29.31 -24.66
N TRP A 30 8.22 -28.05 -24.85
CA TRP A 30 7.33 -26.91 -25.08
C TRP A 30 7.51 -26.43 -26.51
N GLU A 31 6.42 -26.30 -27.23
CA GLU A 31 6.38 -25.54 -28.48
C GLU A 31 5.57 -24.25 -28.26
N THR A 32 6.19 -23.11 -28.49
CA THR A 32 5.52 -21.81 -28.51
C THR A 32 5.18 -21.47 -29.95
N GLN A 33 3.89 -21.34 -30.26
CA GLN A 33 3.45 -20.69 -31.49
C GLN A 33 3.24 -19.20 -31.22
N ASN A 34 3.98 -18.37 -31.96
CA ASN A 34 3.78 -16.92 -32.01
C ASN A 34 2.47 -16.63 -32.74
N ASP A 35 1.39 -16.40 -31.98
CA ASP A 35 0.21 -15.73 -32.47
C ASP A 35 -0.34 -14.77 -31.43
N LEU A 36 -0.42 -13.48 -31.79
CA LEU A 36 -0.78 -12.32 -30.98
C LEU A 36 -2.30 -12.21 -30.78
N SER A 37 -3.00 -13.28 -30.55
CA SER A 37 -4.39 -13.25 -30.15
C SER A 37 -4.76 -14.46 -29.31
N HIS A 38 -5.16 -14.19 -28.07
CA HIS A 38 -5.92 -15.06 -27.16
C HIS A 38 -6.08 -16.52 -27.59
N ARG A 39 -5.11 -17.38 -27.31
CA ARG A 39 -5.36 -18.82 -27.32
C ARG A 39 -4.60 -19.52 -26.21
N LEU A 40 -5.37 -20.32 -25.50
CA LEU A 40 -4.96 -21.31 -24.53
C LEU A 40 -3.82 -22.18 -25.09
N THR A 41 -2.64 -22.12 -24.48
CA THR A 41 -1.60 -23.10 -24.71
C THR A 41 -2.06 -24.44 -24.14
N SER A 42 -2.31 -25.40 -25.01
CA SER A 42 -2.65 -26.77 -24.59
C SER A 42 -1.38 -27.54 -24.26
N TRP A 43 -1.32 -28.07 -23.06
CA TRP A 43 -0.33 -29.07 -22.68
C TRP A 43 -0.61 -30.38 -23.38
N VAL A 44 0.36 -30.88 -24.13
CA VAL A 44 0.32 -32.26 -24.60
C VAL A 44 1.36 -33.07 -23.82
N CYS A 45 0.89 -33.74 -22.78
CA CYS A 45 1.68 -34.78 -22.12
C CYS A 45 1.50 -36.10 -22.88
N ARG A 46 2.47 -36.47 -23.71
CA ARG A 46 2.46 -37.80 -24.35
C ARG A 46 2.96 -38.83 -23.36
N ARG A 47 2.04 -39.53 -22.73
CA ARG A 47 2.32 -40.81 -22.08
C ARG A 47 1.14 -41.75 -22.18
N SER A 48 1.44 -43.02 -22.46
CA SER A 48 0.49 -44.12 -22.35
C SER A 48 -0.04 -44.27 -20.92
N GLY A 49 -1.25 -43.93 -20.68
CA GLY A 49 -2.12 -44.64 -19.75
C GLY A 49 -2.08 -44.36 -18.26
N ALA A 50 -1.67 -43.18 -17.75
CA ALA A 50 -2.04 -42.77 -16.38
C ALA A 50 -1.80 -41.27 -16.20
N ILE A 51 -2.86 -40.50 -15.95
CA ILE A 51 -2.80 -39.13 -15.49
C ILE A 51 -2.63 -39.20 -13.97
N PRO A 52 -1.51 -38.71 -13.37
CA PRO A 52 -1.48 -38.56 -11.92
C PRO A 52 -2.41 -37.40 -11.55
N GLU A 53 -3.32 -37.62 -10.64
CA GLU A 53 -4.28 -36.63 -10.08
C GLU A 53 -3.63 -35.46 -9.32
N PHE A 54 -2.32 -35.29 -9.38
CA PHE A 54 -1.56 -34.28 -8.65
C PHE A 54 -0.60 -33.49 -9.53
N CYS A 55 -1.08 -32.95 -10.64
CA CYS A 55 -0.40 -31.85 -11.27
C CYS A 55 -1.36 -30.66 -11.36
N ASP A 56 -1.44 -29.87 -10.30
CA ASP A 56 -2.13 -28.59 -10.31
C ASP A 56 -1.30 -27.56 -11.10
N CYS A 57 -1.21 -27.83 -12.42
CA CYS A 57 -0.52 -26.96 -13.38
C CYS A 57 -1.25 -25.62 -13.60
N LYS A 58 -2.37 -25.39 -12.92
CA LYS A 58 -3.09 -24.11 -12.93
C LYS A 58 -2.35 -22.99 -12.18
N LYS A 59 -1.29 -23.31 -11.42
CA LYS A 59 -0.54 -22.32 -10.61
C LYS A 59 0.67 -21.68 -11.29
N VAL A 60 1.00 -22.00 -12.51
CA VAL A 60 2.23 -21.49 -13.16
C VAL A 60 1.95 -20.49 -14.29
N TYR A 61 0.72 -20.23 -14.66
CA TYR A 61 0.43 -19.10 -15.53
C TYR A 61 0.39 -17.84 -14.71
N SER A 62 1.39 -16.97 -14.90
CA SER A 62 1.43 -15.61 -14.37
C SER A 62 0.10 -14.92 -14.69
N LEU A 63 -0.78 -14.84 -13.70
CA LEU A 63 -2.02 -14.06 -13.81
C LEU A 63 -1.60 -12.60 -13.97
N MET A 64 -1.67 -12.08 -15.20
CA MET A 64 -1.48 -10.66 -15.45
C MET A 64 -2.77 -9.94 -15.10
N LEU A 65 -2.74 -9.12 -14.05
CA LEU A 65 -3.89 -8.34 -13.60
C LEU A 65 -3.90 -7.00 -14.33
N ASN A 66 -4.97 -6.75 -15.06
CA ASN A 66 -5.20 -5.48 -15.74
C ASN A 66 -5.56 -4.40 -14.71
N THR A 67 -4.79 -3.34 -14.69
CA THR A 67 -4.83 -2.34 -13.63
C THR A 67 -5.16 -0.95 -14.18
N LEU A 68 -6.09 -0.28 -13.52
CA LEU A 68 -6.43 1.13 -13.74
C LEU A 68 -5.94 1.96 -12.55
N ILE A 69 -5.25 3.07 -12.82
CA ILE A 69 -4.88 4.07 -11.80
C ILE A 69 -5.66 5.35 -12.08
N VAL A 70 -6.58 5.71 -11.20
CA VAL A 70 -7.34 6.97 -11.25
C VAL A 70 -6.66 8.00 -10.37
N GLY A 71 -6.38 9.19 -10.90
CA GLY A 71 -5.59 10.21 -10.23
C GLY A 71 -4.07 10.04 -10.47
N ALA A 72 -3.71 9.40 -11.57
CA ALA A 72 -2.32 9.04 -11.89
C ALA A 72 -1.35 10.22 -12.01
N SER A 73 -1.84 11.46 -12.30
CA SER A 73 -1.01 12.66 -12.38
C SER A 73 -0.55 13.19 -11.00
N GLY A 74 -1.16 12.74 -9.91
CA GLY A 74 -0.79 13.12 -8.54
C GLY A 74 0.47 12.41 -8.03
N TYR A 75 1.04 12.90 -6.92
CA TYR A 75 2.26 12.31 -6.35
C TYR A 75 2.08 10.84 -5.94
N ALA A 76 1.00 10.47 -5.27
CA ALA A 76 0.72 9.06 -4.93
C ALA A 76 0.45 8.23 -6.18
N GLY A 77 -0.25 8.79 -7.18
CA GLY A 77 -0.55 8.10 -8.44
C GLY A 77 0.70 7.78 -9.26
N VAL A 78 1.68 8.66 -9.32
CA VAL A 78 2.94 8.41 -10.03
C VAL A 78 3.81 7.37 -9.31
N GLU A 79 3.83 7.37 -7.97
CA GLU A 79 4.53 6.32 -7.20
C GLU A 79 3.89 4.95 -7.42
N LEU A 80 2.54 4.87 -7.40
CA LEU A 80 1.82 3.64 -7.75
C LEU A 80 2.19 3.16 -9.15
N ALA A 81 2.10 4.04 -10.16
CA ALA A 81 2.43 3.70 -11.54
C ALA A 81 3.88 3.18 -11.66
N THR A 82 4.82 3.76 -10.89
CA THR A 82 6.22 3.36 -10.87
C THR A 82 6.40 1.94 -10.31
N TYR A 83 5.74 1.61 -9.19
CA TYR A 83 5.82 0.28 -8.59
C TYR A 83 5.11 -0.77 -9.46
N LEU A 84 3.91 -0.45 -9.96
CA LEU A 84 3.13 -1.38 -10.77
C LEU A 84 3.76 -1.66 -12.13
N ASN A 85 4.46 -0.69 -12.73
CA ASN A 85 5.22 -0.88 -13.96
C ASN A 85 6.38 -1.90 -13.82
N ARG A 86 6.92 -2.04 -12.61
CA ARG A 86 7.96 -3.03 -12.28
C ARG A 86 7.40 -4.36 -11.81
N HIS A 87 6.09 -4.42 -11.54
CA HIS A 87 5.48 -5.59 -10.95
C HIS A 87 5.24 -6.69 -12.01
N PRO A 88 5.78 -7.92 -11.81
CA PRO A 88 5.75 -8.96 -12.85
C PRO A 88 4.35 -9.50 -13.17
N HIS A 89 3.35 -9.19 -12.35
CA HIS A 89 1.97 -9.66 -12.50
C HIS A 89 0.98 -8.54 -12.78
N MET A 90 1.43 -7.31 -13.00
CA MET A 90 0.56 -6.16 -13.26
C MET A 90 0.73 -5.63 -14.68
N ASN A 91 -0.38 -5.35 -15.32
CA ASN A 91 -0.46 -4.66 -16.60
C ASN A 91 -1.19 -3.33 -16.41
N ILE A 92 -0.51 -2.21 -16.54
CA ILE A 92 -1.15 -0.89 -16.46
C ILE A 92 -1.95 -0.66 -17.74
N THR A 93 -3.25 -0.89 -17.67
CA THR A 93 -4.17 -0.74 -18.80
C THR A 93 -4.46 0.72 -19.10
N ALA A 94 -4.59 1.56 -18.06
CA ALA A 94 -4.81 2.99 -18.21
C ALA A 94 -4.34 3.78 -16.99
N LEU A 95 -3.84 4.98 -17.28
CA LEU A 95 -3.59 6.04 -16.31
C LEU A 95 -4.67 7.11 -16.50
N ALA A 96 -5.60 7.23 -15.54
CA ALA A 96 -6.75 8.09 -15.69
C ALA A 96 -6.65 9.37 -14.85
N VAL A 97 -7.17 10.44 -15.42
CA VAL A 97 -7.37 11.74 -14.77
C VAL A 97 -8.80 12.20 -14.99
N SER A 98 -9.27 13.23 -14.24
CA SER A 98 -10.58 13.85 -14.53
C SER A 98 -10.68 14.27 -16.00
N ALA A 99 -11.86 14.14 -16.60
CA ALA A 99 -12.09 14.56 -17.99
C ALA A 99 -11.80 16.06 -18.20
N GLN A 100 -11.94 16.89 -17.15
CA GLN A 100 -11.63 18.31 -17.16
C GLN A 100 -10.20 18.64 -16.74
N SER A 101 -9.36 17.62 -16.49
CA SER A 101 -7.98 17.83 -16.07
C SER A 101 -7.16 18.48 -17.20
N PRO A 102 -6.35 19.52 -16.91
CA PRO A 102 -5.43 20.11 -17.86
C PRO A 102 -4.27 19.14 -18.24
N ASP A 103 -4.19 18.02 -17.53
CA ASP A 103 -3.17 16.99 -17.76
C ASP A 103 -3.67 15.87 -18.71
N ALA A 104 -4.95 15.87 -19.08
CA ALA A 104 -5.49 14.89 -20.03
C ALA A 104 -4.77 14.97 -21.39
N GLY A 105 -4.35 13.83 -21.90
CA GLY A 105 -3.60 13.70 -23.16
C GLY A 105 -2.09 13.89 -23.06
N LYS A 106 -1.55 14.39 -21.93
CA LYS A 106 -0.10 14.45 -21.70
C LYS A 106 0.44 13.07 -21.34
N LEU A 107 1.72 12.84 -21.59
CA LEU A 107 2.41 11.67 -21.04
C LEU A 107 2.63 11.86 -19.54
N LEU A 108 2.60 10.76 -18.78
CA LEU A 108 2.96 10.82 -17.36
C LEU A 108 4.37 11.36 -17.16
N SER A 109 5.30 11.01 -18.04
CA SER A 109 6.69 11.48 -18.03
C SER A 109 6.85 12.98 -18.38
N ASP A 110 5.87 13.63 -19.03
CA ASP A 110 5.88 15.08 -19.21
C ASP A 110 5.67 15.82 -17.89
N LEU A 111 4.90 15.24 -16.97
CA LEU A 111 4.65 15.79 -15.65
C LEU A 111 5.69 15.37 -14.61
N HIS A 112 6.26 14.20 -14.81
CA HIS A 112 7.22 13.54 -13.90
C HIS A 112 8.46 13.10 -14.71
N PRO A 113 9.40 14.02 -14.99
CA PRO A 113 10.52 13.80 -15.92
C PRO A 113 11.44 12.63 -15.55
N GLN A 114 11.47 12.21 -14.27
CA GLN A 114 12.21 11.04 -13.81
C GLN A 114 11.72 9.72 -14.44
N LEU A 115 10.52 9.72 -15.05
CA LEU A 115 9.93 8.54 -15.72
C LEU A 115 10.17 8.52 -17.23
N LYS A 116 10.87 9.51 -17.79
CA LYS A 116 11.12 9.58 -19.22
C LYS A 116 11.90 8.36 -19.71
N GLY A 117 11.34 7.68 -20.73
CA GLY A 117 11.87 6.42 -21.24
C GLY A 117 11.65 5.21 -20.35
N VAL A 118 10.94 5.36 -19.21
CA VAL A 118 10.59 4.27 -18.29
C VAL A 118 9.09 4.02 -18.29
N LEU A 119 8.28 5.08 -18.26
CA LEU A 119 6.82 5.00 -18.23
C LEU A 119 6.21 6.19 -19.00
N ASP A 120 6.30 6.15 -20.32
CA ASP A 120 5.78 7.16 -21.24
C ASP A 120 4.33 6.86 -21.66
N LEU A 121 3.46 6.58 -20.69
CA LEU A 121 2.04 6.31 -20.92
C LEU A 121 1.21 7.60 -20.90
N PRO A 122 0.20 7.73 -21.80
CA PRO A 122 -0.68 8.90 -21.82
C PRO A 122 -1.69 8.88 -20.66
N LEU A 123 -1.93 10.07 -20.08
CA LEU A 123 -2.99 10.31 -19.12
C LEU A 123 -4.33 10.43 -19.87
N GLN A 124 -5.23 9.49 -19.64
CA GLN A 124 -6.51 9.41 -20.32
C GLN A 124 -7.62 10.08 -19.49
N PRO A 125 -8.61 10.73 -20.11
CA PRO A 125 -9.83 11.09 -19.41
C PRO A 125 -10.50 9.84 -18.83
N LEU A 126 -10.90 9.88 -17.57
CA LEU A 126 -11.63 8.79 -16.93
C LEU A 126 -12.98 8.59 -17.65
N ARG A 127 -13.26 7.36 -18.04
CA ARG A 127 -14.53 6.92 -18.62
C ARG A 127 -15.46 6.37 -17.54
N ALA A 128 -16.69 6.07 -17.91
CA ALA A 128 -17.62 5.40 -17.01
C ALA A 128 -17.07 4.02 -16.55
N ALA A 129 -17.29 3.66 -15.29
CA ALA A 129 -16.76 2.41 -14.72
C ALA A 129 -17.20 1.17 -15.52
N GLN A 130 -18.41 1.19 -16.09
CA GLN A 130 -18.95 0.12 -16.92
C GLN A 130 -18.13 -0.15 -18.19
N GLU A 131 -17.41 0.83 -18.71
CA GLU A 131 -16.54 0.65 -19.88
C GLU A 131 -15.26 -0.16 -19.54
N TYR A 132 -14.92 -0.25 -18.27
CA TYR A 132 -13.81 -1.04 -17.76
C TYR A 132 -14.20 -2.44 -17.30
N ALA A 133 -15.52 -2.72 -17.15
CA ALA A 133 -16.02 -4.03 -16.72
C ALA A 133 -15.49 -5.16 -17.59
N GLY A 134 -14.93 -6.20 -16.96
CA GLY A 134 -14.31 -7.35 -17.63
C GLY A 134 -13.00 -7.07 -18.38
N LYS A 135 -12.49 -5.82 -18.32
CA LYS A 135 -11.21 -5.41 -18.93
C LYS A 135 -10.17 -5.04 -17.90
N VAL A 136 -10.60 -4.70 -16.69
CA VAL A 136 -9.76 -4.28 -15.56
C VAL A 136 -10.11 -5.13 -14.36
N ASP A 137 -9.11 -5.67 -13.72
CA ASP A 137 -9.22 -6.52 -12.53
C ASP A 137 -9.04 -5.70 -11.25
N VAL A 138 -8.15 -4.69 -11.30
CA VAL A 138 -7.71 -3.90 -10.16
C VAL A 138 -7.82 -2.41 -10.46
N VAL A 139 -8.38 -1.65 -9.52
CA VAL A 139 -8.49 -0.19 -9.60
C VAL A 139 -7.83 0.44 -8.38
N PHE A 140 -6.91 1.37 -8.60
CA PHE A 140 -6.38 2.25 -7.57
C PHE A 140 -7.03 3.63 -7.68
N LEU A 141 -7.60 4.11 -6.59
CA LEU A 141 -8.19 5.45 -6.49
C LEU A 141 -7.24 6.37 -5.70
N ALA A 142 -6.45 7.16 -6.41
CA ALA A 142 -5.56 8.18 -5.85
C ALA A 142 -6.14 9.59 -6.07
N THR A 143 -7.41 9.77 -5.69
CA THR A 143 -8.22 10.97 -5.96
C THR A 143 -8.64 11.68 -4.67
N ALA A 144 -9.35 12.80 -4.79
CA ALA A 144 -10.02 13.44 -3.64
C ALA A 144 -11.08 12.50 -3.05
N HIS A 145 -11.41 12.69 -1.78
CA HIS A 145 -12.26 11.77 -1.00
C HIS A 145 -13.66 11.64 -1.61
N GLU A 146 -14.28 12.74 -2.01
CA GLU A 146 -15.60 12.78 -2.63
C GLU A 146 -15.61 12.09 -4.00
N VAL A 147 -14.50 12.17 -4.72
CA VAL A 147 -14.35 11.51 -6.03
C VAL A 147 -14.21 10.00 -5.84
N SER A 148 -13.36 9.55 -4.93
CA SER A 148 -13.25 8.12 -4.60
C SER A 148 -14.55 7.56 -4.06
N HIS A 149 -15.24 8.28 -3.16
CA HIS A 149 -16.55 7.91 -2.65
C HIS A 149 -17.59 7.67 -3.76
N ALA A 150 -17.59 8.53 -4.77
CA ALA A 150 -18.51 8.41 -5.91
C ALA A 150 -18.13 7.30 -6.89
N LEU A 151 -16.83 7.02 -7.07
CA LEU A 151 -16.34 6.09 -8.09
C LEU A 151 -16.25 4.64 -7.59
N ALA A 152 -15.85 4.42 -6.34
CA ALA A 152 -15.56 3.08 -5.83
C ALA A 152 -16.72 2.09 -6.01
N PRO A 153 -17.98 2.42 -5.68
CA PRO A 153 -19.10 1.48 -5.84
C PRO A 153 -19.27 0.97 -7.25
N ALA A 154 -19.15 1.85 -8.25
CA ALA A 154 -19.33 1.46 -9.64
C ALA A 154 -18.24 0.48 -10.15
N PHE A 155 -17.01 0.60 -9.69
CA PHE A 155 -15.94 -0.36 -9.99
C PHE A 155 -16.12 -1.67 -9.22
N LEU A 156 -16.56 -1.61 -7.97
CA LEU A 156 -16.86 -2.78 -7.15
C LEU A 156 -18.01 -3.59 -7.75
N ASP A 157 -19.08 -2.93 -8.18
CA ASP A 157 -20.21 -3.54 -8.86
C ASP A 157 -19.83 -4.12 -10.23
N ALA A 158 -18.79 -3.57 -10.89
CA ALA A 158 -18.20 -4.11 -12.10
C ALA A 158 -17.27 -5.32 -11.85
N GLY A 159 -17.10 -5.75 -10.60
CA GLY A 159 -16.31 -6.91 -10.20
C GLY A 159 -14.82 -6.64 -9.98
N CYS A 160 -14.38 -5.37 -10.00
CA CYS A 160 -12.99 -5.00 -9.73
C CYS A 160 -12.65 -5.12 -8.23
N VAL A 161 -11.38 -5.38 -7.92
CA VAL A 161 -10.82 -5.12 -6.60
C VAL A 161 -10.36 -3.66 -6.54
N VAL A 162 -10.80 -2.93 -5.53
CA VAL A 162 -10.54 -1.48 -5.40
C VAL A 162 -9.62 -1.21 -4.22
N PHE A 163 -8.53 -0.48 -4.47
CA PHE A 163 -7.62 0.08 -3.47
C PHE A 163 -7.86 1.60 -3.42
N ASP A 164 -8.49 2.07 -2.36
CA ASP A 164 -8.76 3.49 -2.16
C ASP A 164 -7.69 4.14 -1.29
N LEU A 165 -6.88 5.01 -1.89
CA LEU A 165 -5.85 5.78 -1.18
C LEU A 165 -6.41 7.06 -0.56
N SER A 166 -7.69 7.36 -0.81
CA SER A 166 -8.38 8.49 -0.19
C SER A 166 -8.86 8.15 1.23
N GLY A 167 -9.52 9.08 1.89
CA GLY A 167 -10.14 8.81 3.19
C GLY A 167 -11.58 8.32 3.12
N ALA A 168 -12.12 7.99 1.93
CA ALA A 168 -13.56 7.81 1.74
C ALA A 168 -14.16 6.56 2.41
N PHE A 169 -13.34 5.54 2.73
CA PHE A 169 -13.81 4.28 3.29
C PHE A 169 -12.98 3.79 4.50
N ARG A 170 -12.25 4.69 5.18
CA ARG A 170 -11.31 4.32 6.25
C ARG A 170 -11.95 4.07 7.61
N VAL A 171 -13.07 4.71 7.91
CA VAL A 171 -13.73 4.62 9.23
C VAL A 171 -15.16 4.19 9.03
N ASN A 172 -15.60 3.14 9.71
CA ASN A 172 -16.97 2.63 9.62
C ASN A 172 -17.92 3.44 10.55
N ASP A 173 -18.06 4.73 10.21
CA ASP A 173 -18.95 5.67 10.88
C ASP A 173 -19.37 6.73 9.84
N ALA A 174 -20.65 6.75 9.47
CA ALA A 174 -21.17 7.67 8.45
C ALA A 174 -21.10 9.15 8.90
N ASP A 175 -21.30 9.42 10.19
CA ASP A 175 -21.26 10.78 10.75
C ASP A 175 -19.85 11.37 10.72
N PHE A 176 -18.83 10.52 10.82
CA PHE A 176 -17.44 10.89 10.66
C PHE A 176 -17.18 11.64 9.35
N TYR A 177 -17.75 11.19 8.24
CA TYR A 177 -17.53 11.82 6.92
C TYR A 177 -18.16 13.20 6.82
N GLN A 178 -19.36 13.38 7.41
CA GLN A 178 -19.99 14.71 7.46
C GLN A 178 -19.14 15.68 8.28
N GLN A 179 -18.62 15.24 9.43
CA GLN A 179 -17.88 16.08 10.36
C GLN A 179 -16.48 16.47 9.84
N TYR A 180 -15.73 15.50 9.30
CA TYR A 180 -14.30 15.67 8.99
C TYR A 180 -13.99 15.81 7.50
N TYR A 181 -14.90 15.40 6.63
CA TYR A 181 -14.74 15.46 5.18
C TYR A 181 -15.77 16.34 4.48
N GLY A 182 -16.82 16.75 5.17
CA GLY A 182 -17.83 17.68 4.67
C GLY A 182 -18.84 17.06 3.69
N PHE A 183 -18.93 15.72 3.61
CA PHE A 183 -19.93 15.03 2.80
C PHE A 183 -20.65 13.92 3.59
N SER A 184 -21.91 13.67 3.22
CA SER A 184 -22.68 12.55 3.76
C SER A 184 -22.33 11.27 3.03
N HIS A 185 -21.95 10.21 3.75
CA HIS A 185 -21.57 8.94 3.15
C HIS A 185 -22.82 8.19 2.64
N GLN A 186 -22.90 7.96 1.31
CA GLN A 186 -24.07 7.39 0.65
C GLN A 186 -24.00 5.85 0.45
N HIS A 187 -22.86 5.22 0.78
CA HIS A 187 -22.57 3.82 0.45
C HIS A 187 -22.28 2.98 1.69
N ALA A 188 -23.21 2.97 2.67
CA ALA A 188 -23.04 2.27 3.95
C ALA A 188 -22.69 0.79 3.77
N ALA A 189 -23.32 0.08 2.81
CA ALA A 189 -23.05 -1.33 2.56
C ALA A 189 -21.60 -1.61 2.08
N TRP A 190 -20.96 -0.67 1.38
CA TRP A 190 -19.56 -0.77 1.01
C TRP A 190 -18.63 -0.29 2.13
N LEU A 191 -19.09 0.68 2.93
CA LEU A 191 -18.36 1.12 4.12
C LEU A 191 -18.20 -0.03 5.13
N ASP A 192 -19.27 -0.81 5.35
CA ASP A 192 -19.26 -1.99 6.22
C ASP A 192 -18.33 -3.12 5.72
N LYS A 193 -18.13 -3.21 4.41
CA LYS A 193 -17.28 -4.23 3.77
C LYS A 193 -15.83 -3.79 3.55
N ALA A 194 -15.56 -2.50 3.68
CA ALA A 194 -14.24 -1.96 3.47
C ALA A 194 -13.25 -2.50 4.51
N VAL A 195 -12.13 -3.01 4.06
CA VAL A 195 -11.04 -3.45 4.93
C VAL A 195 -10.02 -2.34 5.03
N TYR A 196 -9.68 -1.95 6.26
CA TYR A 196 -8.62 -0.98 6.51
C TYR A 196 -7.26 -1.60 6.20
N GLY A 197 -6.54 -1.03 5.23
CA GLY A 197 -5.35 -1.62 4.62
C GLY A 197 -4.05 -1.39 5.39
N LEU A 198 -4.05 -1.46 6.73
CA LEU A 198 -2.81 -1.50 7.52
C LEU A 198 -2.24 -2.93 7.43
N ALA A 199 -1.38 -3.15 6.43
CA ALA A 199 -0.98 -4.46 5.93
C ALA A 199 -0.45 -5.41 7.02
N GLU A 200 0.37 -4.89 7.94
CA GLU A 200 0.98 -5.65 9.02
C GLU A 200 -0.05 -6.21 10.03
N TRP A 201 -1.20 -5.54 10.16
CA TRP A 201 -2.22 -5.87 11.15
C TRP A 201 -3.49 -6.49 10.57
N GLN A 202 -3.73 -6.32 9.26
CA GLN A 202 -4.97 -6.74 8.61
C GLN A 202 -4.74 -7.78 7.51
N HIS A 203 -3.61 -8.48 7.53
CA HIS A 203 -3.20 -9.43 6.51
C HIS A 203 -4.30 -10.44 6.13
N GLY A 204 -4.96 -11.05 7.13
CA GLY A 204 -6.03 -12.03 6.89
C GLY A 204 -7.26 -11.42 6.22
N ALA A 205 -7.70 -10.25 6.68
CA ALA A 205 -8.86 -9.56 6.11
C ALA A 205 -8.59 -9.04 4.69
N ILE A 206 -7.38 -8.53 4.43
CA ILE A 206 -6.98 -8.03 3.11
C ILE A 206 -7.03 -9.13 2.04
N LYS A 207 -6.68 -10.39 2.38
CA LYS A 207 -6.73 -11.52 1.45
C LYS A 207 -8.10 -11.71 0.79
N GLU A 208 -9.17 -11.44 1.51
CA GLU A 208 -10.54 -11.69 1.06
C GLU A 208 -11.25 -10.39 0.60
N ALA A 209 -10.64 -9.24 0.80
CA ALA A 209 -11.28 -7.95 0.58
C ALA A 209 -11.48 -7.63 -0.90
N GLN A 210 -12.62 -7.04 -1.25
CA GLN A 210 -12.86 -6.43 -2.56
C GLN A 210 -12.60 -4.91 -2.52
N LEU A 211 -12.80 -4.26 -1.38
CA LEU A 211 -12.48 -2.86 -1.14
C LEU A 211 -11.45 -2.75 -0.01
N ILE A 212 -10.28 -2.23 -0.32
CA ILE A 212 -9.21 -1.97 0.63
C ILE A 212 -9.03 -0.45 0.77
N ALA A 213 -9.34 0.07 1.96
CA ALA A 213 -9.13 1.48 2.31
C ALA A 213 -7.71 1.65 2.85
N VAL A 214 -6.80 2.15 2.01
CA VAL A 214 -5.38 2.33 2.37
C VAL A 214 -5.26 3.43 3.44
N PRO A 215 -4.55 3.20 4.56
CA PRO A 215 -4.38 4.18 5.63
C PRO A 215 -3.84 5.52 5.17
N GLY A 216 -4.15 6.59 5.92
CA GLY A 216 -3.45 7.86 5.77
C GLY A 216 -1.99 7.78 6.23
N CYS A 217 -1.15 8.67 5.71
CA CYS A 217 0.27 8.63 6.01
C CYS A 217 0.58 8.83 7.51
N TYR A 218 0.02 9.83 8.16
CA TYR A 218 0.17 9.98 9.63
C TYR A 218 -0.43 8.81 10.43
N PRO A 219 -1.64 8.29 10.08
CA PRO A 219 -2.18 7.08 10.70
C PRO A 219 -1.26 5.87 10.58
N THR A 220 -0.62 5.64 9.43
CA THR A 220 0.30 4.51 9.23
C THR A 220 1.45 4.58 10.25
N ALA A 221 2.21 5.68 10.29
CA ALA A 221 3.32 5.86 11.22
C ALA A 221 2.88 5.75 12.69
N SER A 222 1.75 6.40 13.04
CA SER A 222 1.24 6.44 14.41
C SER A 222 0.75 5.08 14.90
N GLN A 223 0.03 4.37 14.06
CA GLN A 223 -0.53 3.06 14.42
C GLN A 223 0.55 1.98 14.48
N LEU A 224 1.50 1.96 13.53
CA LEU A 224 2.62 1.02 13.59
C LEU A 224 3.47 1.24 14.85
N ALA A 225 3.59 2.49 15.33
CA ALA A 225 4.31 2.80 16.56
C ALA A 225 3.53 2.43 17.84
N LEU A 226 2.20 2.53 17.85
CA LEU A 226 1.41 2.41 19.07
C LEU A 226 0.70 1.06 19.24
N LYS A 227 0.28 0.41 18.15
CA LYS A 227 -0.48 -0.86 18.25
C LYS A 227 0.23 -1.94 19.07
N PRO A 228 1.54 -2.22 18.89
CA PRO A 228 2.20 -3.25 19.71
C PRO A 228 2.11 -2.98 21.20
N LEU A 229 2.23 -1.72 21.61
CA LEU A 229 2.20 -1.30 23.00
C LEU A 229 0.80 -1.40 23.62
N ILE A 230 -0.22 -1.09 22.81
CA ILE A 230 -1.63 -1.16 23.21
C ILE A 230 -2.06 -2.62 23.33
N GLU A 231 -1.76 -3.45 22.33
CA GLU A 231 -2.11 -4.89 22.33
C GLU A 231 -1.41 -5.64 23.50
N ALA A 232 -0.18 -5.24 23.82
CA ALA A 232 0.55 -5.79 24.98
C ALA A 232 0.12 -5.16 26.30
N ASN A 233 -0.84 -4.20 26.31
CA ASN A 233 -1.33 -3.49 27.49
C ASN A 233 -0.20 -2.84 28.33
N LEU A 234 0.79 -2.24 27.68
CA LEU A 234 1.94 -1.62 28.35
C LEU A 234 1.71 -0.14 28.71
N LEU A 235 0.72 0.52 28.08
CA LEU A 235 0.49 1.95 28.26
C LEU A 235 -0.45 2.24 29.44
N ASN A 236 -0.11 3.28 30.20
CA ASN A 236 -0.94 3.75 31.30
C ASN A 236 -2.16 4.54 30.76
N PRO A 237 -3.40 4.07 30.98
CA PRO A 237 -4.61 4.69 30.42
C PRO A 237 -4.92 6.08 31.01
N ALA A 238 -4.30 6.45 32.13
CA ALA A 238 -4.48 7.78 32.71
C ALA A 238 -3.80 8.91 31.92
N GLN A 239 -2.89 8.56 31.00
CA GLN A 239 -2.23 9.51 30.10
C GLN A 239 -2.35 9.06 28.65
N TRP A 240 -3.06 9.82 27.83
CA TRP A 240 -3.16 9.56 26.41
C TRP A 240 -1.79 9.71 25.70
N PRO A 241 -1.47 8.85 24.73
CA PRO A 241 -0.29 9.06 23.90
C PRO A 241 -0.34 10.40 23.18
N VAL A 242 0.79 11.14 23.20
CA VAL A 242 0.93 12.43 22.54
C VAL A 242 1.78 12.25 21.28
N ILE A 243 1.18 12.46 20.13
CA ILE A 243 1.78 12.29 18.81
C ILE A 243 2.08 13.65 18.21
N ASN A 244 3.37 13.99 18.07
CA ASN A 244 3.85 15.13 17.31
C ASN A 244 4.47 14.59 16.02
N ALA A 245 3.81 14.79 14.90
CA ALA A 245 4.27 14.23 13.63
C ALA A 245 4.49 15.33 12.58
N THR A 246 5.68 15.34 11.96
CA THR A 246 6.05 16.30 10.92
C THR A 246 6.05 15.61 9.56
N SER A 247 5.33 16.16 8.59
CA SER A 247 5.27 15.68 7.21
C SER A 247 5.89 16.68 6.25
N GLY A 248 6.55 16.17 5.22
CA GLY A 248 6.95 16.98 4.06
C GLY A 248 5.73 17.48 3.27
N VAL A 249 5.95 18.55 2.50
CA VAL A 249 4.91 19.29 1.76
C VAL A 249 4.22 18.47 0.66
N SER A 250 4.84 17.41 0.17
CA SER A 250 4.20 16.51 -0.81
C SER A 250 2.91 15.86 -0.31
N GLY A 251 2.72 15.79 1.02
CA GLY A 251 1.46 15.34 1.65
C GLY A 251 0.25 16.23 1.33
N ALA A 252 0.47 17.49 0.96
CA ALA A 252 -0.57 18.41 0.49
C ALA A 252 -1.00 18.17 -0.97
N GLY A 253 -0.33 17.26 -1.69
CA GLY A 253 -0.58 16.96 -3.09
C GLY A 253 0.10 17.93 -4.08
N ARG A 254 -0.08 17.68 -5.40
CA ARG A 254 0.62 18.40 -6.48
C ARG A 254 -0.01 19.77 -6.80
N LYS A 255 -1.23 20.02 -6.36
CA LYS A 255 -1.90 21.30 -6.63
C LYS A 255 -1.16 22.45 -5.94
N ALA A 256 -0.78 23.46 -6.72
CA ALA A 256 -0.16 24.66 -6.18
C ALA A 256 -1.11 25.39 -5.21
N ALA A 257 -0.61 25.73 -4.03
CA ALA A 257 -1.32 26.48 -3.02
C ALA A 257 -0.30 27.33 -2.22
N LEU A 258 -0.76 28.40 -1.59
CA LEU A 258 0.11 29.30 -0.86
C LEU A 258 0.90 28.57 0.24
N ASN A 259 0.22 27.71 0.98
CA ASN A 259 0.80 26.95 2.09
C ASN A 259 1.82 25.87 1.69
N ASN A 260 1.95 25.56 0.40
CA ASN A 260 2.99 24.65 -0.13
C ASN A 260 3.96 25.34 -1.09
N SER A 261 3.90 26.67 -1.20
CA SER A 261 4.86 27.43 -2.01
C SER A 261 6.14 27.66 -1.22
N PHE A 262 7.29 27.63 -1.92
CA PHE A 262 8.63 27.61 -1.33
C PHE A 262 8.91 28.74 -0.32
N CYS A 263 8.40 29.95 -0.60
CA CYS A 263 8.64 31.12 0.26
C CYS A 263 7.69 31.19 1.48
N GLU A 264 6.60 30.43 1.46
CA GLU A 264 5.58 30.42 2.54
C GLU A 264 5.71 29.20 3.45
N VAL A 265 6.30 28.12 2.93
CA VAL A 265 6.48 26.88 3.69
C VAL A 265 7.40 27.11 4.88
N SER A 266 6.91 26.74 6.07
CA SER A 266 7.66 26.79 7.33
C SER A 266 7.34 25.56 8.17
N LEU A 267 8.21 25.21 9.12
CA LEU A 267 7.88 24.21 10.13
C LEU A 267 6.81 24.78 11.07
N GLN A 268 5.59 24.29 10.94
CA GLN A 268 4.47 24.81 11.72
C GLN A 268 3.42 23.73 12.01
N PRO A 269 2.77 23.74 13.20
CA PRO A 269 1.62 22.89 13.46
C PRO A 269 0.42 23.39 12.67
N TYR A 270 -0.47 22.46 12.31
CA TYR A 270 -1.74 22.78 11.65
C TYR A 270 -2.83 21.79 12.06
N GLY A 271 -4.09 22.15 11.87
CA GLY A 271 -5.20 21.23 12.11
C GLY A 271 -5.26 20.65 13.52
N ILE A 272 -4.84 21.40 14.55
CA ILE A 272 -4.85 20.94 15.95
C ILE A 272 -6.29 20.58 16.35
N PHE A 273 -6.52 19.34 16.81
CA PHE A 273 -7.81 18.74 17.18
C PHE A 273 -8.87 18.65 16.07
N ASN A 274 -8.61 19.17 14.86
CA ASN A 274 -9.54 19.11 13.73
C ASN A 274 -8.98 18.45 12.46
N HIS A 275 -7.75 17.91 12.52
CA HIS A 275 -7.18 17.19 11.40
C HIS A 275 -7.88 15.84 11.20
N ARG A 276 -8.30 15.55 9.95
CA ARG A 276 -9.06 14.34 9.58
C ARG A 276 -8.36 13.00 9.92
N HIS A 277 -7.04 12.99 10.06
CA HIS A 277 -6.30 11.78 10.48
C HIS A 277 -6.40 11.52 12.00
N HIS A 278 -6.74 12.51 12.82
CA HIS A 278 -6.88 12.29 14.27
C HIS A 278 -7.95 11.23 14.59
N PRO A 279 -9.22 11.37 14.14
CA PRO A 279 -10.23 10.37 14.41
C PRO A 279 -9.95 9.01 13.70
N GLU A 280 -9.26 9.00 12.56
CA GLU A 280 -8.80 7.76 11.91
C GLU A 280 -7.82 7.01 12.82
N ILE A 281 -6.85 7.72 13.43
CA ILE A 281 -5.89 7.12 14.38
C ILE A 281 -6.65 6.54 15.58
N VAL A 282 -7.55 7.32 16.19
CA VAL A 282 -8.34 6.89 17.37
C VAL A 282 -9.20 5.68 17.05
N ALA A 283 -9.90 5.68 15.91
CA ALA A 283 -10.80 4.58 15.53
C ALA A 283 -10.06 3.24 15.38
N HIS A 284 -8.84 3.26 14.84
CA HIS A 284 -8.07 2.03 14.60
C HIS A 284 -7.10 1.64 15.71
N LEU A 285 -6.80 2.54 16.64
CA LEU A 285 -6.06 2.21 17.87
C LEU A 285 -7.00 1.74 18.99
N GLY A 286 -8.27 2.15 18.98
CA GLY A 286 -9.24 1.89 20.03
C GLY A 286 -8.99 2.67 21.33
N VAL A 287 -8.04 3.61 21.33
CA VAL A 287 -7.70 4.46 22.48
C VAL A 287 -7.61 5.92 22.04
N PRO A 288 -7.94 6.88 22.93
CA PRO A 288 -7.77 8.29 22.63
C PRO A 288 -6.28 8.65 22.56
N VAL A 289 -5.95 9.63 21.69
CA VAL A 289 -4.61 10.20 21.54
C VAL A 289 -4.69 11.72 21.45
N ILE A 290 -3.58 12.41 21.70
CA ILE A 290 -3.40 13.82 21.35
C ILE A 290 -2.52 13.85 20.12
N PHE A 291 -3.07 14.33 18.98
CA PHE A 291 -2.36 14.37 17.70
C PHE A 291 -2.16 15.81 17.24
N THR A 292 -0.89 16.18 17.02
CA THR A 292 -0.48 17.47 16.50
C THR A 292 0.34 17.28 15.23
N PRO A 293 -0.27 17.41 14.02
CA PRO A 293 0.47 17.37 12.78
C PRO A 293 1.25 18.67 12.55
N HIS A 294 2.44 18.53 11.98
CA HIS A 294 3.26 19.65 11.53
C HIS A 294 3.56 19.54 10.05
N LEU A 295 3.56 20.66 9.36
CA LEU A 295 4.09 20.76 8.01
C LEU A 295 5.57 21.17 8.12
N GLY A 296 6.45 20.39 7.48
CA GLY A 296 7.88 20.68 7.44
C GLY A 296 8.29 21.29 6.09
N ASN A 297 9.35 22.09 6.08
CA ASN A 297 9.91 22.73 4.89
C ASN A 297 10.84 21.80 4.08
N PHE A 298 10.41 20.56 3.89
CA PHE A 298 11.08 19.54 3.08
C PHE A 298 10.05 18.80 2.22
N ALA A 299 10.51 18.14 1.17
CA ALA A 299 9.61 17.57 0.18
C ALA A 299 8.87 16.31 0.66
N ARG A 300 9.59 15.34 1.24
CA ARG A 300 9.06 13.98 1.52
C ARG A 300 9.47 13.49 2.90
N GLY A 301 8.66 12.60 3.44
CA GLY A 301 8.86 11.88 4.68
C GLY A 301 7.95 12.33 5.80
N ILE A 302 7.69 11.42 6.73
CA ILE A 302 7.02 11.66 8.01
C ILE A 302 7.92 11.20 9.13
N LEU A 303 8.09 12.06 10.15
CA LEU A 303 8.70 11.73 11.42
C LEU A 303 7.66 11.95 12.51
N ALA A 304 7.24 10.88 13.17
CA ALA A 304 6.33 10.92 14.31
C ALA A 304 7.10 10.67 15.61
N THR A 305 7.12 11.67 16.49
CA THR A 305 7.63 11.53 17.85
C THR A 305 6.45 11.39 18.79
N ILE A 306 6.40 10.26 19.49
CA ILE A 306 5.25 9.86 20.30
C ILE A 306 5.70 9.71 21.76
N THR A 307 5.08 10.48 22.65
CA THR A 307 5.33 10.42 24.09
C THR A 307 4.21 9.63 24.76
N CYS A 308 4.59 8.60 25.50
CA CYS A 308 3.68 7.73 26.24
C CYS A 308 4.09 7.63 27.70
N ARG A 309 3.14 7.23 28.55
CA ARG A 309 3.43 6.75 29.89
C ARG A 309 3.19 5.24 29.94
N LEU A 310 4.14 4.51 30.48
CA LEU A 310 4.07 3.07 30.73
C LEU A 310 3.29 2.80 32.01
N ASN A 311 2.71 1.61 32.11
CA ASN A 311 2.23 1.08 33.37
C ASN A 311 3.40 0.91 34.33
N HIS A 312 3.08 0.87 35.64
CA HIS A 312 4.07 0.57 36.66
C HIS A 312 4.73 -0.79 36.41
N ASP A 313 6.01 -0.90 36.67
CA ASP A 313 6.82 -2.12 36.47
C ASP A 313 7.04 -2.59 35.02
N VAL A 314 6.63 -1.82 34.02
CA VAL A 314 6.99 -2.12 32.60
C VAL A 314 8.44 -1.69 32.35
N SER A 315 9.24 -2.65 31.91
CA SER A 315 10.66 -2.43 31.58
C SER A 315 10.87 -2.03 30.11
N ARG A 316 12.10 -1.62 29.78
CA ARG A 316 12.52 -1.41 28.38
C ARG A 316 12.46 -2.69 27.56
N GLU A 317 12.77 -3.80 28.20
CA GLU A 317 12.75 -5.15 27.62
C GLU A 317 11.34 -5.56 27.22
N ASP A 318 10.33 -5.28 28.05
CA ASP A 318 8.90 -5.56 27.72
C ASP A 318 8.45 -4.76 26.49
N VAL A 319 8.88 -3.52 26.36
CA VAL A 319 8.62 -2.68 25.18
C VAL A 319 9.30 -3.26 23.94
N ALA A 320 10.57 -3.70 24.06
CA ALA A 320 11.30 -4.32 22.95
C ALA A 320 10.66 -5.62 22.50
N GLU A 321 10.20 -6.45 23.45
CA GLU A 321 9.51 -7.69 23.19
C GLU A 321 8.18 -7.45 22.48
N ALA A 322 7.39 -6.47 22.88
CA ALA A 322 6.13 -6.11 22.23
C ALA A 322 6.34 -5.72 20.74
N PHE A 323 7.35 -4.91 20.45
CA PHE A 323 7.70 -4.57 19.07
C PHE A 323 8.23 -5.77 18.29
N HIS A 324 9.08 -6.58 18.87
CA HIS A 324 9.62 -7.77 18.23
C HIS A 324 8.50 -8.75 17.88
N ASN A 325 7.61 -9.06 18.81
CA ASN A 325 6.49 -9.97 18.60
C ASN A 325 5.55 -9.49 17.50
N ALA A 326 5.36 -8.17 17.37
CA ALA A 326 4.51 -7.59 16.33
C ALA A 326 5.17 -7.59 14.94
N TYR A 327 6.50 -7.41 14.83
CA TYR A 327 7.12 -7.04 13.56
C TYR A 327 8.31 -7.90 13.12
N HIS A 328 8.74 -8.92 13.86
CA HIS A 328 9.89 -9.76 13.47
C HIS A 328 9.71 -10.45 12.11
N ASP A 329 8.48 -10.71 11.69
CA ASP A 329 8.10 -11.32 10.41
C ASP A 329 7.53 -10.31 9.39
N LYS A 330 7.57 -9.01 9.67
CA LYS A 330 7.01 -7.95 8.82
C LYS A 330 8.13 -7.23 8.05
N PRO A 331 8.37 -7.59 6.79
CA PRO A 331 9.56 -7.18 6.05
C PRO A 331 9.64 -5.68 5.76
N LEU A 332 8.53 -4.94 5.88
CA LEU A 332 8.46 -3.51 5.60
C LEU A 332 8.41 -2.63 6.88
N VAL A 333 8.56 -3.23 8.05
CA VAL A 333 8.80 -2.54 9.32
C VAL A 333 10.20 -2.88 9.81
N ARG A 334 11.04 -1.85 10.10
CA ARG A 334 12.39 -2.05 10.62
C ARG A 334 12.49 -1.52 12.04
N LEU A 335 12.90 -2.37 12.97
CA LEU A 335 13.10 -2.00 14.38
C LEU A 335 14.55 -1.62 14.61
N TYR A 336 14.75 -0.52 15.33
CA TYR A 336 16.06 -0.08 15.79
C TYR A 336 16.35 -0.66 17.17
N GLU A 337 17.40 -1.44 17.29
CA GLU A 337 17.84 -1.99 18.58
C GLU A 337 18.35 -0.88 19.51
N THR A 338 19.00 0.13 18.93
CA THR A 338 19.52 1.30 19.64
C THR A 338 19.26 2.57 18.84
N GLY A 339 18.93 3.65 19.56
CA GLY A 339 18.65 4.95 18.96
C GLY A 339 17.27 5.03 18.29
N VAL A 340 17.10 6.06 17.47
CA VAL A 340 15.83 6.36 16.79
C VAL A 340 16.06 6.69 15.32
N PRO A 341 15.08 6.42 14.43
CA PRO A 341 15.20 6.68 13.01
C PRO A 341 15.21 8.17 12.67
N ALA A 342 15.69 8.47 11.45
CA ALA A 342 15.64 9.79 10.84
C ALA A 342 15.08 9.70 9.42
N LEU A 343 14.50 10.77 8.90
CA LEU A 343 13.88 10.81 7.58
C LEU A 343 14.79 10.33 6.43
N LYS A 344 16.09 10.64 6.50
CA LYS A 344 17.05 10.21 5.48
C LYS A 344 17.19 8.69 5.34
N ALA A 345 16.75 7.93 6.34
CA ALA A 345 16.80 6.47 6.32
C ALA A 345 15.64 5.84 5.54
N VAL A 346 14.54 6.58 5.34
CA VAL A 346 13.28 6.05 4.81
C VAL A 346 12.79 6.77 3.55
N VAL A 347 13.19 8.00 3.30
CA VAL A 347 12.76 8.75 2.10
C VAL A 347 13.18 8.02 0.83
N GLY A 348 12.21 7.75 -0.05
CA GLY A 348 12.38 6.97 -1.27
C GLY A 348 12.33 5.45 -1.08
N LEU A 349 12.06 4.97 0.14
CA LEU A 349 11.99 3.55 0.49
C LEU A 349 10.62 3.16 1.03
N PRO A 350 10.20 1.89 0.89
CA PRO A 350 8.87 1.42 1.28
C PRO A 350 8.75 1.03 2.77
N TYR A 351 9.67 1.46 3.60
CA TYR A 351 9.76 1.04 5.01
C TYR A 351 9.12 2.03 5.97
N CYS A 352 8.66 1.51 7.10
CA CYS A 352 8.48 2.25 8.34
C CYS A 352 9.56 1.82 9.33
N ASP A 353 10.39 2.77 9.78
CA ASP A 353 11.43 2.57 10.77
C ASP A 353 10.91 2.98 12.13
N ILE A 354 11.13 2.16 13.17
CA ILE A 354 10.68 2.42 14.53
C ILE A 354 11.84 2.24 15.50
N GLY A 355 12.02 3.21 16.37
CA GLY A 355 12.95 3.15 17.50
C GLY A 355 12.35 3.81 18.73
N PHE A 356 12.84 3.48 19.91
CA PHE A 356 12.31 4.01 21.16
C PHE A 356 13.37 4.14 22.25
N ASP A 357 13.04 4.94 23.25
CA ASP A 357 13.80 4.99 24.50
C ASP A 357 12.88 5.11 25.72
N VAL A 358 13.32 4.58 26.86
CA VAL A 358 12.55 4.48 28.12
C VAL A 358 13.35 5.11 29.26
N GLN A 359 12.69 5.96 30.04
CA GLN A 359 13.24 6.50 31.28
C GLN A 359 12.17 6.47 32.38
N GLY A 360 12.32 5.55 33.35
CA GLY A 360 11.27 5.28 34.34
C GLY A 360 9.97 4.84 33.65
N GLU A 361 8.84 5.47 33.96
CA GLU A 361 7.56 5.24 33.30
C GLU A 361 7.38 6.05 32.00
N HIS A 362 8.37 6.80 31.54
CA HIS A 362 8.28 7.60 30.32
C HIS A 362 8.86 6.85 29.12
N LEU A 363 8.07 6.76 28.06
CA LEU A 363 8.43 6.14 26.79
C LEU A 363 8.35 7.20 25.68
N ILE A 364 9.40 7.30 24.88
CA ILE A 364 9.36 8.01 23.60
C ILE A 364 9.55 7.01 22.48
N VAL A 365 8.58 6.93 21.57
CA VAL A 365 8.67 6.15 20.32
C VAL A 365 8.83 7.12 19.17
N VAL A 366 9.75 6.81 18.26
CA VAL A 366 9.90 7.56 17.01
C VAL A 366 9.64 6.61 15.85
N ALA A 367 8.70 6.99 14.98
CA ALA A 367 8.44 6.30 13.72
C ALA A 367 8.77 7.22 12.56
N ALA A 368 9.45 6.68 11.54
CA ALA A 368 9.79 7.41 10.32
C ALA A 368 9.38 6.60 9.09
N GLU A 369 8.80 7.28 8.09
CA GLU A 369 8.42 6.68 6.82
C GLU A 369 8.42 7.71 5.69
N ASP A 370 8.41 7.25 4.44
CA ASP A 370 8.11 8.12 3.31
C ASP A 370 6.58 8.24 3.16
N ASN A 371 6.08 9.47 3.28
CA ASN A 371 4.65 9.77 3.26
C ASN A 371 3.93 9.41 1.95
N LEU A 372 4.66 9.31 0.83
CA LEU A 372 4.13 8.91 -0.47
C LEU A 372 4.29 7.40 -0.74
N LEU A 373 5.19 6.73 -0.02
CA LEU A 373 5.45 5.30 -0.17
C LEU A 373 4.77 4.48 0.93
N LYS A 374 5.44 4.21 2.05
CA LYS A 374 4.81 3.44 3.14
C LYS A 374 3.57 4.13 3.68
N GLY A 375 3.54 5.45 3.67
CA GLY A 375 2.35 6.25 4.00
C GLY A 375 1.25 6.25 2.93
N ALA A 376 1.45 5.67 1.73
CA ALA A 376 0.47 5.67 0.64
C ALA A 376 0.70 4.56 -0.40
N ALA A 377 1.53 4.81 -1.44
CA ALA A 377 1.61 3.98 -2.64
C ALA A 377 2.20 2.59 -2.36
N SER A 378 3.30 2.46 -1.63
CA SER A 378 3.88 1.15 -1.33
C SER A 378 3.02 0.34 -0.36
N GLN A 379 2.30 0.98 0.56
CA GLN A 379 1.28 0.32 1.39
C GLN A 379 0.16 -0.27 0.52
N ALA A 380 -0.32 0.48 -0.47
CA ALA A 380 -1.33 0.00 -1.41
C ALA A 380 -0.83 -1.21 -2.23
N VAL A 381 0.42 -1.18 -2.69
CA VAL A 381 1.04 -2.30 -3.41
C VAL A 381 1.31 -3.49 -2.49
N GLN A 382 1.70 -3.27 -1.23
CA GLN A 382 1.80 -4.34 -0.23
C GLN A 382 0.44 -5.02 0.00
N CYS A 383 -0.63 -4.24 0.14
CA CYS A 383 -1.99 -4.77 0.25
C CYS A 383 -2.42 -5.54 -1.03
N LEU A 384 -2.05 -5.05 -2.22
CA LEU A 384 -2.25 -5.76 -3.47
C LEU A 384 -1.56 -7.12 -3.46
N ASN A 385 -0.29 -7.18 -3.04
CA ASN A 385 0.49 -8.41 -2.96
C ASN A 385 -0.17 -9.42 -2.02
N ILE A 386 -0.60 -8.98 -0.85
CA ILE A 386 -1.35 -9.81 0.10
C ILE A 386 -2.67 -10.30 -0.53
N ARG A 387 -3.44 -9.42 -1.15
CA ARG A 387 -4.76 -9.71 -1.72
C ARG A 387 -4.69 -10.81 -2.80
N PHE A 388 -3.65 -10.79 -3.62
CA PHE A 388 -3.49 -11.73 -4.73
C PHE A 388 -2.50 -12.87 -4.43
N GLY A 389 -1.97 -12.94 -3.21
CA GLY A 389 -1.08 -14.02 -2.75
C GLY A 389 0.32 -13.96 -3.35
N PHE A 390 0.78 -12.77 -3.72
CA PHE A 390 2.17 -12.53 -4.11
C PHE A 390 3.04 -12.31 -2.85
N PRO A 391 4.38 -12.44 -2.96
CA PRO A 391 5.27 -12.00 -1.87
C PRO A 391 4.99 -10.54 -1.48
N GLU A 392 4.84 -10.25 -0.20
CA GLU A 392 4.46 -8.90 0.27
C GLU A 392 5.37 -7.79 -0.26
N THR A 393 6.64 -8.10 -0.46
CA THR A 393 7.67 -7.18 -0.94
C THR A 393 7.82 -7.12 -2.47
N GLN A 394 7.00 -7.87 -3.21
CA GLN A 394 7.10 -7.95 -4.66
C GLN A 394 7.03 -6.55 -5.29
N SER A 395 8.01 -6.18 -6.08
CA SER A 395 8.25 -4.87 -6.70
C SER A 395 8.54 -3.70 -5.75
N LEU A 396 8.49 -3.90 -4.44
CA LEU A 396 8.74 -2.86 -3.45
C LEU A 396 10.24 -2.75 -3.09
N ILE A 397 10.91 -3.90 -3.02
CA ILE A 397 12.35 -4.02 -2.75
C ILE A 397 12.99 -4.97 -3.73
#